data_a552fea261e37d6d0c204812bc8f861e
#
_entry.id   a552fea261e37d6d0c204812bc8f861e
#
_cell.length_a   1.000
_cell.length_b   1.000
_cell.length_c   1.000
_cell.angle_alpha   90.00
_cell.angle_beta   90.00
_cell.angle_gamma   90.00
#
_symmetry.space_group_name_H-M   'P 1'
#
loop_
_entity.id
_entity.type
_entity.pdbx_description
1 polymer ?
#
loop_
_entity_poly.entity_id
_entity_poly.type
_entity_poly.pdbx_seq_one_letter_code
_entity_poly.pdbx_strand_id
1 'polypeptide(L)'
;MFSKDIGIDLGTANTLVYMRGKGIIIREPSVVAVDVKMDRVRYVGQEAKDVIGRTPGSIVAVRPLKDGVIADFDMTTSMLQEFIRKALKGRAFAGSRVRVIICIPSGVTAVERRAVKEATQNAGAKRVSIIEEPMAAAIGAGLPVADPTGSMIVDIGGGTSEVAVISLGGIVTSRSCLLYTSDAADEARSV
;
A
#
# COMPACT_ATOMS: atom_id res chain seq x y z
N MET A 1 21.41 12.06 -14.02
CA MET A 1 19.96 12.13 -13.74
C MET A 1 19.67 11.14 -12.61
N PHE A 2 19.38 11.63 -11.42
CA PHE A 2 19.26 10.80 -10.22
C PHE A 2 17.91 10.06 -10.22
N SER A 3 17.93 8.74 -10.11
CA SER A 3 16.75 7.91 -9.85
C SER A 3 16.31 8.10 -8.39
N LYS A 4 15.02 8.21 -8.14
CA LYS A 4 14.46 8.19 -6.80
C LYS A 4 13.88 6.82 -6.52
N ASP A 5 14.32 6.24 -5.43
CA ASP A 5 13.90 4.92 -4.97
C ASP A 5 12.88 5.08 -3.86
N ILE A 6 11.69 4.56 -4.07
CA ILE A 6 10.54 4.63 -3.17
C ILE A 6 10.11 3.21 -2.85
N GLY A 7 9.91 2.92 -1.57
CA GLY A 7 9.20 1.73 -1.09
C GLY A 7 7.77 2.11 -0.73
N ILE A 8 6.80 1.30 -1.13
CA ILE A 8 5.39 1.49 -0.77
C ILE A 8 4.88 0.21 -0.13
N ASP A 9 4.42 0.33 1.09
CA ASP A 9 3.61 -0.67 1.76
C ASP A 9 2.14 -0.26 1.57
N LEU A 10 1.42 -1.03 0.75
CA LEU A 10 0.07 -0.75 0.32
C LEU A 10 -0.95 -1.52 1.17
N GLY A 11 -1.04 -1.15 2.45
CA GLY A 11 -1.92 -1.83 3.39
C GLY A 11 -3.39 -1.44 3.27
N THR A 12 -4.29 -2.35 3.68
CA THR A 12 -5.75 -2.14 3.66
C THR A 12 -6.17 -0.92 4.50
N ALA A 13 -5.60 -0.74 5.67
CA ALA A 13 -5.94 0.37 6.57
C ALA A 13 -5.09 1.62 6.31
N ASN A 14 -3.79 1.46 6.15
CA ASN A 14 -2.84 2.56 5.98
C ASN A 14 -1.82 2.22 4.90
N THR A 15 -1.41 3.24 4.15
CA THR A 15 -0.30 3.17 3.21
C THR A 15 0.92 3.87 3.81
N LEU A 16 2.07 3.20 3.75
CA LEU A 16 3.37 3.77 4.13
C LEU A 16 4.21 4.01 2.88
N VAL A 17 4.88 5.15 2.84
CA VAL A 17 5.85 5.44 1.77
C VAL A 17 7.21 5.73 2.38
N TYR A 18 8.15 4.92 2.01
CA TYR A 18 9.56 5.04 2.36
C TYR A 18 10.35 5.65 1.18
N MET A 19 11.26 6.54 1.47
CA MET A 19 12.20 7.06 0.48
C MET A 19 13.63 6.79 0.92
N ARG A 20 14.42 6.24 0.02
CA ARG A 20 15.86 5.97 0.29
C ARG A 20 16.57 7.23 0.77
N GLY A 21 17.24 7.12 1.92
CA GLY A 21 17.99 8.21 2.56
C GLY A 21 17.13 9.20 3.36
N LYS A 22 15.80 8.98 3.46
CA LYS A 22 14.90 9.84 4.26
C LYS A 22 14.03 9.06 5.24
N GLY A 23 13.96 7.73 5.12
CA GLY A 23 13.06 6.92 5.94
C GLY A 23 11.62 6.97 5.47
N ILE A 24 10.68 6.69 6.38
CA ILE A 24 9.24 6.78 6.13
C ILE A 24 8.84 8.25 6.05
N ILE A 25 8.34 8.67 4.90
CA ILE A 25 7.98 10.07 4.60
C ILE A 25 6.48 10.30 4.50
N ILE A 26 5.69 9.24 4.34
CA ILE A 26 4.22 9.26 4.34
C ILE A 26 3.74 8.09 5.17
N ARG A 27 2.76 8.37 6.03
CA ARG A 27 1.96 7.41 6.77
C ARG A 27 0.54 7.93 6.78
N GLU A 28 -0.28 7.47 5.86
CA GLU A 28 -1.62 7.97 5.68
C GLU A 28 -2.63 6.83 5.52
N PRO A 29 -3.91 7.05 5.89
CA PRO A 29 -4.96 6.08 5.66
C PRO A 29 -5.12 5.73 4.18
N SER A 30 -5.41 4.48 3.87
CA SER A 30 -5.74 4.02 2.51
C SER A 30 -7.20 4.35 2.17
N VAL A 31 -7.50 5.64 2.07
CA VAL A 31 -8.84 6.19 1.83
C VAL A 31 -8.78 7.24 0.73
N VAL A 32 -9.81 7.25 -0.10
CA VAL A 32 -10.01 8.23 -1.18
C VAL A 32 -11.38 8.86 -1.02
N ALA A 33 -11.49 10.16 -1.14
CA ALA A 33 -12.77 10.86 -1.17
C ALA A 33 -13.10 11.32 -2.60
N VAL A 34 -14.25 10.86 -3.11
CA VAL A 34 -14.72 11.04 -4.48
C VAL A 34 -15.89 12.02 -4.48
N ASP A 35 -15.82 13.00 -5.37
CA ASP A 35 -16.98 13.83 -5.69
C ASP A 35 -17.86 13.09 -6.70
N VAL A 36 -18.99 12.56 -6.22
CA VAL A 36 -19.89 11.71 -7.02
C VAL A 36 -20.53 12.49 -8.18
N LYS A 37 -20.69 13.82 -8.03
CA LYS A 37 -21.28 14.65 -9.12
C LYS A 37 -20.30 14.90 -10.26
N MET A 38 -19.02 14.96 -9.94
CA MET A 38 -17.96 15.23 -10.90
C MET A 38 -17.18 13.98 -11.31
N ASP A 39 -17.51 12.83 -10.72
CA ASP A 39 -16.85 11.53 -10.90
C ASP A 39 -15.31 11.66 -10.84
N ARG A 40 -14.82 12.30 -9.76
CA ARG A 40 -13.38 12.52 -9.60
C ARG A 40 -12.92 12.45 -8.15
N VAL A 41 -11.70 11.99 -7.97
CA VAL A 41 -11.01 12.03 -6.67
C VAL A 41 -10.73 13.48 -6.27
N ARG A 42 -11.12 13.83 -5.06
CA ARG A 42 -10.91 15.18 -4.46
C ARG A 42 -9.82 15.16 -3.41
N TYR A 43 -9.83 14.16 -2.54
CA TYR A 43 -8.89 14.04 -1.43
C TYR A 43 -8.38 12.61 -1.32
N VAL A 44 -7.18 12.46 -0.78
CA VAL A 44 -6.52 11.16 -0.58
C VAL A 44 -5.87 11.13 0.79
N GLY A 45 -5.88 9.97 1.43
CA GLY A 45 -5.20 9.74 2.69
C GLY A 45 -5.86 10.46 3.86
N GLN A 46 -5.08 11.20 4.64
CA GLN A 46 -5.59 11.88 5.83
C GLN A 46 -6.65 12.94 5.48
N GLU A 47 -6.44 13.69 4.39
CA GLU A 47 -7.43 14.68 3.93
C GLU A 47 -8.77 14.02 3.58
N ALA A 48 -8.73 12.84 2.95
CA ALA A 48 -9.95 12.09 2.65
C ALA A 48 -10.64 11.60 3.92
N LYS A 49 -9.87 11.15 4.92
CA LYS A 49 -10.41 10.73 6.22
C LYS A 49 -11.06 11.89 6.98
N ASP A 50 -10.47 13.07 6.93
CA ASP A 50 -10.92 14.25 7.67
C ASP A 50 -12.26 14.81 7.16
N VAL A 51 -12.59 14.54 5.89
CA VAL A 51 -13.86 15.01 5.29
C VAL A 51 -15.02 14.03 5.45
N ILE A 52 -14.77 12.80 5.95
CA ILE A 52 -15.82 11.81 6.24
C ILE A 52 -16.79 12.39 7.27
N GLY A 53 -18.07 12.38 6.93
CA GLY A 53 -19.16 12.88 7.81
C GLY A 53 -19.21 14.41 7.98
N ARG A 54 -18.34 15.18 7.31
CA ARG A 54 -18.27 16.64 7.43
C ARG A 54 -18.59 17.38 6.14
N THR A 55 -18.77 16.68 5.03
CA THR A 55 -19.02 17.27 3.71
C THR A 55 -20.46 17.05 3.24
N PRO A 56 -20.97 17.92 2.35
CA PRO A 56 -22.25 17.69 1.69
C PRO A 56 -22.28 16.31 1.02
N GLY A 57 -23.48 15.69 0.91
CA GLY A 57 -23.69 14.31 0.41
C GLY A 57 -23.20 14.00 -1.01
N SER A 58 -22.45 14.91 -1.64
CA SER A 58 -21.77 14.69 -2.92
C SER A 58 -20.36 14.10 -2.78
N ILE A 59 -19.79 14.05 -1.58
CA ILE A 59 -18.46 13.49 -1.35
C ILE A 59 -18.59 12.19 -0.57
N VAL A 60 -18.12 11.10 -1.19
CA VAL A 60 -18.16 9.76 -0.62
C VAL A 60 -16.73 9.27 -0.41
N ALA A 61 -16.46 8.74 0.78
CA ALA A 61 -15.19 8.09 1.07
C ALA A 61 -15.21 6.63 0.63
N VAL A 62 -14.17 6.22 -0.07
CA VAL A 62 -13.98 4.86 -0.59
C VAL A 62 -12.67 4.32 -0.06
N ARG A 63 -12.67 3.06 0.37
CA ARG A 63 -11.44 2.29 0.65
C ARG A 63 -11.12 1.47 -0.59
N PRO A 64 -10.09 1.83 -1.35
CA PRO A 64 -9.78 1.16 -2.62
C PRO A 64 -9.14 -0.22 -2.45
N LEU A 65 -8.76 -0.55 -1.21
CA LEU A 65 -8.15 -1.83 -0.85
C LEU A 65 -9.07 -2.57 0.13
N LYS A 66 -9.21 -3.87 -0.07
CA LYS A 66 -9.94 -4.77 0.81
C LYS A 66 -9.18 -6.08 0.93
N ASP A 67 -9.05 -6.60 2.14
CA ASP A 67 -8.43 -7.92 2.40
C ASP A 67 -7.00 -8.04 1.79
N GLY A 68 -6.21 -6.96 1.82
CA GLY A 68 -4.86 -6.92 1.29
C GLY A 68 -4.76 -6.77 -0.23
N VAL A 69 -5.89 -6.71 -0.96
CA VAL A 69 -5.90 -6.64 -2.44
C VAL A 69 -6.63 -5.40 -2.96
N ILE A 70 -6.41 -5.09 -4.24
CA ILE A 70 -7.09 -3.98 -4.92
C ILE A 70 -8.55 -4.37 -5.14
N ALA A 71 -9.47 -3.63 -4.53
CA ALA A 71 -10.91 -3.73 -4.75
C ALA A 71 -11.38 -2.73 -5.83
N ASP A 72 -10.70 -1.58 -5.95
CA ASP A 72 -10.97 -0.56 -6.95
C ASP A 72 -9.64 -0.10 -7.59
N PHE A 73 -9.48 -0.41 -8.87
CA PHE A 73 -8.23 -0.17 -9.60
C PHE A 73 -7.98 1.32 -9.84
N ASP A 74 -8.99 2.07 -10.25
CA ASP A 74 -8.86 3.48 -10.61
C ASP A 74 -8.64 4.35 -9.37
N MET A 75 -9.35 4.04 -8.29
CA MET A 75 -9.15 4.71 -7.00
C MET A 75 -7.79 4.39 -6.39
N THR A 76 -7.32 3.13 -6.50
CA THR A 76 -5.96 2.75 -6.07
C THR A 76 -4.89 3.48 -6.88
N THR A 77 -5.05 3.55 -8.20
CA THR A 77 -4.13 4.28 -9.08
C THR A 77 -4.05 5.75 -8.70
N SER A 78 -5.21 6.40 -8.49
CA SER A 78 -5.29 7.80 -8.07
C SER A 78 -4.65 8.04 -6.71
N MET A 79 -4.86 7.13 -5.76
CA MET A 79 -4.25 7.17 -4.43
C MET A 79 -2.73 7.05 -4.52
N LEU A 80 -2.22 6.08 -5.25
CA LEU A 80 -0.79 5.88 -5.46
C LEU A 80 -0.15 7.09 -6.16
N GLN A 81 -0.82 7.66 -7.17
CA GLN A 81 -0.36 8.85 -7.86
C GLN A 81 -0.17 10.03 -6.91
N GLU A 82 -1.13 10.25 -6.02
CA GLU A 82 -1.06 11.33 -5.04
C GLU A 82 0.07 11.09 -4.02
N PHE A 83 0.24 9.85 -3.53
CA PHE A 83 1.31 9.53 -2.60
C PHE A 83 2.70 9.66 -3.25
N ILE A 84 2.87 9.22 -4.49
CA ILE A 84 4.12 9.42 -5.24
C ILE A 84 4.37 10.93 -5.46
N ARG A 85 3.32 11.71 -5.79
CA ARG A 85 3.41 13.17 -5.94
C ARG A 85 3.84 13.85 -4.64
N LYS A 86 3.22 13.51 -3.51
CA LYS A 86 3.60 14.00 -2.16
C LYS A 86 5.06 13.64 -1.83
N ALA A 87 5.47 12.40 -2.10
CA ALA A 87 6.84 11.93 -1.88
C ALA A 87 7.87 12.73 -2.67
N LEU A 88 7.52 13.15 -3.87
CA LEU A 88 8.37 13.96 -4.74
C LEU A 88 8.29 15.47 -4.44
N LYS A 89 7.49 15.90 -3.45
CA LYS A 89 7.24 17.31 -3.08
C LYS A 89 6.71 18.14 -4.27
N GLY A 90 5.78 17.58 -5.04
CA GLY A 90 5.17 18.26 -6.19
C GLY A 90 6.13 18.58 -7.33
N ARG A 91 7.40 18.19 -7.24
CA ARG A 91 8.34 18.36 -8.36
C ARG A 91 7.89 17.47 -9.50
N ALA A 92 7.57 18.11 -10.61
CA ALA A 92 6.93 17.51 -11.76
C ALA A 92 7.54 16.16 -12.15
N PHE A 93 6.67 15.21 -12.47
CA PHE A 93 7.00 13.90 -13.06
C PHE A 93 7.86 13.99 -14.32
N ALA A 94 7.88 15.15 -14.99
CA ALA A 94 8.63 15.39 -16.20
C ALA A 94 10.13 15.18 -15.96
N GLY A 95 10.59 13.98 -16.31
CA GLY A 95 12.00 13.63 -16.34
C GLY A 95 12.57 12.92 -15.10
N SER A 96 11.85 12.75 -13.98
CA SER A 96 12.36 11.97 -12.86
C SER A 96 12.08 10.47 -13.07
N ARG A 97 13.13 9.65 -13.06
CA ARG A 97 13.02 8.20 -13.12
C ARG A 97 12.71 7.68 -11.71
N VAL A 98 11.42 7.55 -11.39
CA VAL A 98 10.97 6.96 -10.11
C VAL A 98 11.00 5.45 -10.24
N ARG A 99 11.71 4.79 -9.33
CA ARG A 99 11.67 3.34 -9.14
C ARG A 99 10.87 3.07 -7.88
N VAL A 100 9.90 2.19 -7.97
CA VAL A 100 9.05 1.81 -6.84
C VAL A 100 9.24 0.34 -6.54
N ILE A 101 9.45 0.01 -5.28
CA ILE A 101 9.25 -1.34 -4.74
C ILE A 101 7.93 -1.28 -3.97
N ILE A 102 6.98 -2.15 -4.31
CA ILE A 102 5.68 -2.20 -3.68
C ILE A 102 5.46 -3.55 -3.01
N CYS A 103 4.97 -3.53 -1.78
CA CYS A 103 4.65 -4.74 -1.02
C CYS A 103 3.29 -5.29 -1.45
N ILE A 104 3.18 -6.61 -1.41
CA ILE A 104 1.93 -7.35 -1.60
C ILE A 104 1.86 -8.51 -0.61
N PRO A 105 0.68 -8.96 -0.20
CA PRO A 105 0.53 -10.17 0.60
C PRO A 105 1.11 -11.40 -0.10
N SER A 106 1.55 -12.40 0.67
CA SER A 106 2.19 -13.60 0.13
C SER A 106 1.23 -14.55 -0.61
N GLY A 107 -0.08 -14.43 -0.37
CA GLY A 107 -1.09 -15.31 -0.95
C GLY A 107 -1.77 -14.78 -2.23
N VAL A 108 -1.33 -13.64 -2.78
CA VAL A 108 -2.02 -13.01 -3.92
C VAL A 108 -1.86 -13.81 -5.22
N THR A 109 -2.90 -13.76 -6.03
CA THR A 109 -2.93 -14.39 -7.37
C THR A 109 -2.03 -13.63 -8.36
N ALA A 110 -1.69 -14.28 -9.48
CA ALA A 110 -0.95 -13.64 -10.56
C ALA A 110 -1.69 -12.42 -11.15
N VAL A 111 -3.04 -12.44 -11.15
CA VAL A 111 -3.88 -11.34 -11.63
C VAL A 111 -3.77 -10.14 -10.69
N GLU A 112 -3.89 -10.35 -9.38
CA GLU A 112 -3.77 -9.30 -8.36
C GLU A 112 -2.36 -8.70 -8.36
N ARG A 113 -1.32 -9.53 -8.44
CA ARG A 113 0.08 -9.09 -8.58
C ARG A 113 0.25 -8.18 -9.80
N ARG A 114 -0.36 -8.55 -10.92
CA ARG A 114 -0.33 -7.75 -12.15
C ARG A 114 -1.07 -6.43 -11.97
N ALA A 115 -2.26 -6.44 -11.35
CA ALA A 115 -3.05 -5.24 -11.09
C ALA A 115 -2.28 -4.22 -10.24
N VAL A 116 -1.62 -4.65 -9.15
CA VAL A 116 -0.77 -3.77 -8.31
C VAL A 116 0.37 -3.16 -9.13
N LYS A 117 1.02 -3.95 -9.98
CA LYS A 117 2.11 -3.47 -10.83
C LYS A 117 1.61 -2.43 -11.83
N GLU A 118 0.51 -2.69 -12.52
CA GLU A 118 -0.10 -1.79 -13.50
C GLU A 118 -0.61 -0.50 -12.85
N ALA A 119 -1.32 -0.58 -11.72
CA ALA A 119 -1.76 0.60 -10.97
C ALA A 119 -0.58 1.49 -10.57
N THR A 120 0.52 0.88 -10.09
CA THR A 120 1.73 1.62 -9.71
C THR A 120 2.43 2.26 -10.90
N GLN A 121 2.44 1.59 -12.07
CA GLN A 121 2.98 2.16 -13.32
C GLN A 121 2.12 3.33 -13.81
N ASN A 122 0.81 3.16 -13.82
CA ASN A 122 -0.16 4.19 -14.21
C ASN A 122 -0.09 5.41 -13.27
N ALA A 123 0.22 5.17 -11.99
CA ALA A 123 0.49 6.23 -11.02
C ALA A 123 1.81 7.00 -11.28
N GLY A 124 2.59 6.62 -12.29
CA GLY A 124 3.77 7.35 -12.77
C GLY A 124 5.12 6.73 -12.39
N ALA A 125 5.14 5.53 -11.83
CA ALA A 125 6.39 4.81 -11.58
C ALA A 125 7.00 4.28 -12.89
N LYS A 126 8.25 4.60 -13.17
CA LYS A 126 8.93 4.14 -14.40
C LYS A 126 9.38 2.67 -14.32
N ARG A 127 9.73 2.22 -13.13
CA ARG A 127 10.06 0.82 -12.84
C ARG A 127 9.37 0.41 -11.56
N VAL A 128 8.69 -0.73 -11.61
CA VAL A 128 8.02 -1.33 -10.45
C VAL A 128 8.58 -2.71 -10.21
N SER A 129 9.05 -2.93 -8.99
CA SER A 129 9.40 -4.24 -8.45
C SER A 129 8.42 -4.58 -7.35
N ILE A 130 8.07 -5.84 -7.24
CA ILE A 130 7.16 -6.34 -6.22
C ILE A 130 7.98 -7.13 -5.21
N ILE A 131 7.64 -6.98 -3.93
CA ILE A 131 8.17 -7.78 -2.82
C ILE A 131 6.98 -8.27 -1.98
N GLU A 132 7.08 -9.47 -1.44
CA GLU A 132 6.06 -9.99 -0.52
C GLU A 132 6.21 -9.34 0.86
N GLU A 133 5.08 -8.99 1.49
CA GLU A 133 5.04 -8.27 2.77
C GLU A 133 5.89 -8.93 3.86
N PRO A 134 5.80 -10.26 4.11
CA PRO A 134 6.64 -10.86 5.14
C PRO A 134 8.13 -10.79 4.84
N MET A 135 8.54 -10.84 3.56
CA MET A 135 9.95 -10.67 3.18
C MET A 135 10.41 -9.23 3.44
N ALA A 136 9.58 -8.25 3.09
CA ALA A 136 9.89 -6.85 3.34
C ALA A 136 9.98 -6.54 4.83
N ALA A 137 9.05 -7.08 5.63
CA ALA A 137 9.03 -6.97 7.08
C ALA A 137 10.27 -7.59 7.73
N ALA A 138 10.67 -8.79 7.29
CA ALA A 138 11.86 -9.47 7.78
C ALA A 138 13.15 -8.67 7.48
N ILE A 139 13.28 -8.13 6.27
CA ILE A 139 14.39 -7.25 5.90
C ILE A 139 14.39 -5.99 6.77
N GLY A 140 13.21 -5.37 6.96
CA GLY A 140 13.05 -4.17 7.77
C GLY A 140 13.36 -4.39 9.25
N ALA A 141 13.09 -5.58 9.78
CA ALA A 141 13.44 -6.00 11.14
C ALA A 141 14.92 -6.39 11.29
N GLY A 142 15.69 -6.43 10.20
CA GLY A 142 17.10 -6.82 10.22
C GLY A 142 17.34 -8.31 10.42
N LEU A 143 16.35 -9.16 10.08
CA LEU A 143 16.53 -10.60 10.17
C LEU A 143 17.54 -11.09 9.12
N PRO A 144 18.32 -12.14 9.41
CA PRO A 144 19.32 -12.67 8.48
C PRO A 144 18.66 -13.51 7.38
N VAL A 145 17.87 -12.86 6.52
CA VAL A 145 17.04 -13.53 5.50
C VAL A 145 17.84 -14.32 4.47
N ALA A 146 19.12 -13.96 4.26
CA ALA A 146 20.00 -14.64 3.30
C ALA A 146 20.65 -15.91 3.87
N ASP A 147 20.64 -16.06 5.19
CA ASP A 147 21.32 -17.17 5.85
C ASP A 147 20.52 -18.47 5.72
N PRO A 148 21.17 -19.64 5.86
CA PRO A 148 20.49 -20.94 5.84
C PRO A 148 19.66 -21.20 7.09
N THR A 149 19.78 -20.38 8.14
CA THR A 149 18.97 -20.45 9.35
C THR A 149 17.56 -19.94 9.03
N GLY A 150 16.52 -20.69 9.46
CA GLY A 150 15.14 -20.26 9.31
C GLY A 150 14.82 -19.06 10.21
N SER A 151 14.34 -17.97 9.62
CA SER A 151 13.78 -16.82 10.33
C SER A 151 12.26 -16.83 10.18
N MET A 152 11.52 -16.64 11.27
CA MET A 152 10.06 -16.54 11.24
C MET A 152 9.64 -15.10 11.46
N ILE A 153 8.71 -14.62 10.64
CA ILE A 153 8.05 -13.32 10.77
C ILE A 153 6.56 -13.51 10.93
N VAL A 154 5.95 -12.71 11.79
CA VAL A 154 4.50 -12.60 11.94
C VAL A 154 4.16 -11.14 11.68
N ASP A 155 3.36 -10.90 10.66
CA ASP A 155 2.85 -9.59 10.28
C ASP A 155 1.35 -9.54 10.51
N ILE A 156 0.89 -8.55 11.28
CA ILE A 156 -0.53 -8.37 11.61
C ILE A 156 -0.94 -6.99 11.11
N GLY A 157 -1.64 -6.98 9.97
CA GLY A 157 -2.13 -5.78 9.31
C GLY A 157 -3.55 -5.39 9.70
N GLY A 158 -4.14 -4.46 8.95
CA GLY A 158 -5.52 -4.01 9.16
C GLY A 158 -6.59 -4.89 8.48
N GLY A 159 -6.22 -5.79 7.59
CA GLY A 159 -7.15 -6.69 6.89
C GLY A 159 -6.64 -8.12 6.78
N THR A 160 -5.34 -8.34 6.98
CA THR A 160 -4.67 -9.64 6.88
C THR A 160 -3.71 -9.86 8.03
N SER A 161 -3.50 -11.12 8.39
CA SER A 161 -2.38 -11.54 9.23
C SER A 161 -1.58 -12.59 8.46
N GLU A 162 -0.27 -12.43 8.43
CA GLU A 162 0.64 -13.30 7.71
C GLU A 162 1.72 -13.86 8.61
N VAL A 163 2.02 -15.15 8.44
CA VAL A 163 3.15 -15.82 9.07
C VAL A 163 4.01 -16.44 7.97
N ALA A 164 5.29 -16.18 7.98
CA ALA A 164 6.22 -16.76 7.02
C ALA A 164 7.51 -17.23 7.68
N VAL A 165 8.08 -18.31 7.13
CA VAL A 165 9.44 -18.77 7.42
C VAL A 165 10.30 -18.47 6.21
N ILE A 166 11.42 -17.80 6.47
CA ILE A 166 12.35 -17.29 5.44
C ILE A 166 13.70 -17.92 5.67
N SER A 167 14.32 -18.41 4.61
CA SER A 167 15.68 -18.96 4.61
C SER A 167 16.29 -18.81 3.22
N LEU A 168 17.60 -18.62 3.13
CA LEU A 168 18.36 -18.52 1.87
C LEU A 168 17.78 -17.50 0.89
N GLY A 169 17.27 -16.38 1.39
CA GLY A 169 16.70 -15.30 0.57
C GLY A 169 15.30 -15.56 -0.02
N GLY A 170 14.65 -16.65 0.40
CA GLY A 170 13.32 -17.03 -0.08
C GLY A 170 12.32 -17.31 1.04
N ILE A 171 11.04 -17.20 0.76
CA ILE A 171 9.96 -17.65 1.63
C ILE A 171 9.83 -19.17 1.45
N VAL A 172 10.15 -19.92 2.50
CA VAL A 172 10.06 -21.39 2.53
C VAL A 172 8.61 -21.85 2.65
N THR A 173 7.86 -21.18 3.51
CA THR A 173 6.44 -21.40 3.70
C THR A 173 5.78 -20.14 4.25
N SER A 174 4.55 -19.93 3.89
CA SER A 174 3.73 -18.84 4.44
C SER A 174 2.28 -19.27 4.62
N ARG A 175 1.61 -18.58 5.54
CA ARG A 175 0.16 -18.66 5.74
C ARG A 175 -0.37 -17.25 5.91
N SER A 176 -1.46 -16.96 5.21
CA SER A 176 -2.20 -15.71 5.34
C SER A 176 -3.62 -16.02 5.78
N CYS A 177 -4.16 -15.17 6.65
CA CYS A 177 -5.56 -15.24 7.01
C CYS A 177 -6.18 -13.84 7.04
N LEU A 178 -7.46 -13.76 6.70
CA LEU A 178 -8.23 -12.51 6.72
C LEU A 178 -8.64 -12.18 8.15
N LEU A 179 -8.60 -10.89 8.50
CA LEU A 179 -9.04 -10.38 9.79
C LEU A 179 -10.50 -9.91 9.71
N TYR A 180 -11.42 -10.79 10.02
CA TYR A 180 -12.86 -10.45 10.00
C TYR A 180 -13.32 -9.56 11.15
N THR A 181 -12.55 -9.50 12.23
CA THR A 181 -12.92 -8.75 13.45
C THR A 181 -12.63 -7.25 13.37
N SER A 182 -11.81 -6.80 12.44
CA SER A 182 -11.51 -5.36 12.26
C SER A 182 -12.69 -4.59 11.67
N ASP A 183 -13.50 -5.22 10.82
CA ASP A 183 -14.69 -4.58 10.22
C ASP A 183 -15.81 -4.38 11.26
N ALA A 184 -16.02 -5.33 12.17
CA ALA A 184 -17.02 -5.22 13.22
C ALA A 184 -16.73 -4.08 14.23
N ALA A 185 -15.46 -3.75 14.46
CA ALA A 185 -15.07 -2.65 15.33
C ALA A 185 -15.25 -1.26 14.67
N ASP A 186 -15.12 -1.18 13.35
CA ASP A 186 -15.36 0.06 12.59
C ASP A 186 -16.86 0.33 12.38
N GLU A 187 -17.69 -0.71 12.21
CA GLU A 187 -19.15 -0.58 12.11
C GLU A 187 -19.78 -0.14 13.44
N ALA A 188 -19.25 -0.57 14.58
CA ALA A 188 -19.74 -0.18 15.90
C ALA A 188 -19.45 1.30 16.26
N ARG A 189 -18.62 2.01 15.48
CA ARG A 189 -18.34 3.44 15.65
C ARG A 189 -19.18 4.36 14.78
N SER A 190 -20.07 3.83 13.97
CA SER A 190 -20.94 4.57 13.06
C SER A 190 -22.39 4.67 13.54
N VAL A 191 -22.67 4.43 14.83
CA VAL A 191 -23.97 4.65 15.48
C VAL A 191 -23.90 5.84 16.42
#